data_4155863aacff916eb933cddb998517c2
#
_entry.id   4155863aacff916eb933cddb998517c2
#
_cell.length_a   1.000
_cell.length_b   1.000
_cell.length_c   1.000
_cell.angle_alpha   90.00
_cell.angle_beta   90.00
_cell.angle_gamma   90.00
#
_symmetry.space_group_name_H-M   'P 1'
#
loop_
_entity.id
_entity.type
_entity.pdbx_description
1 polymer ?
#
loop_
_entity_poly.entity_id
_entity_poly.type
_entity_poly.pdbx_seq_one_letter_code
_entity_poly.pdbx_strand_id
1 'polypeptide(L)'
;MTVNRTTAYATTTGIAVPQQPSAPARTGARARRADRPAPVVRDLRDRAGQGPRALCFGPQDLVVITGLPGSGKSTLMRRAVPGRRVDSQDTRERWDARAPRFLPYALYRPLVRLAHYAGLRRALATGEGVVVHDCGTQAWVRSWMAREARRRGGTLHLLLLDVTPATAREGQRERGRGVSRYAFGRHRRTTARLLRGVQRGELPAGCGSAVLLDRAAADALQRIVFTG
;
A
#
# COMPACT_ATOMS: atom_id res chain seq x y z
N MET A 1 60.68 13.67 -26.73
CA MET A 1 61.09 15.08 -26.82
C MET A 1 59.99 15.90 -26.15
N THR A 2 60.13 16.18 -24.86
CA THR A 2 60.67 17.41 -24.27
C THR A 2 59.98 18.64 -24.90
N VAL A 3 59.27 19.48 -24.15
CA VAL A 3 59.76 20.48 -23.22
C VAL A 3 58.61 21.14 -22.43
N ASN A 4 58.82 21.30 -21.18
CA ASN A 4 58.25 22.09 -20.13
C ASN A 4 58.42 23.60 -20.31
N ARG A 5 57.53 24.46 -19.75
CA ARG A 5 57.84 25.77 -19.13
C ARG A 5 56.53 26.48 -18.75
N THR A 6 56.19 26.63 -17.53
CA THR A 6 56.57 27.48 -16.38
C THR A 6 56.46 29.01 -16.60
N THR A 7 55.76 29.61 -15.63
CA THR A 7 55.85 30.98 -15.05
C THR A 7 55.03 32.09 -15.75
N ALA A 8 54.25 32.95 -15.08
CA ALA A 8 54.64 33.82 -13.95
C ALA A 8 53.41 34.52 -13.32
N TYR A 9 53.58 34.93 -12.09
CA TYR A 9 52.73 35.75 -11.22
C TYR A 9 52.45 37.16 -11.72
N ALA A 10 51.24 37.68 -11.43
CA ALA A 10 51.02 39.11 -11.23
C ALA A 10 49.97 39.32 -10.12
N THR A 11 50.41 39.80 -9.01
CA THR A 11 49.66 40.39 -7.89
C THR A 11 49.09 41.73 -8.32
N THR A 12 47.79 41.95 -8.14
CA THR A 12 47.25 43.30 -8.09
C THR A 12 46.21 43.39 -6.95
N THR A 13 46.59 44.19 -5.94
CA THR A 13 45.82 44.62 -4.81
C THR A 13 44.61 45.44 -5.26
N GLY A 14 43.41 44.93 -5.02
CA GLY A 14 42.14 45.65 -5.30
C GLY A 14 41.31 45.72 -4.01
N ILE A 15 40.94 46.87 -3.63
CA ILE A 15 40.24 47.34 -2.44
C ILE A 15 38.87 46.62 -2.32
N ALA A 16 38.58 46.02 -1.15
CA ALA A 16 37.31 45.39 -0.81
C ALA A 16 36.19 46.44 -0.67
N VAL A 17 35.16 46.34 -1.44
CA VAL A 17 33.87 47.03 -1.25
C VAL A 17 33.00 46.16 -0.35
N PRO A 18 32.39 46.68 0.73
CA PRO A 18 31.52 45.87 1.59
C PRO A 18 30.23 45.55 0.87
N GLN A 19 29.97 44.24 0.64
CA GLN A 19 28.69 43.76 0.14
C GLN A 19 27.67 43.76 1.28
N GLN A 20 26.54 44.41 1.05
CA GLN A 20 25.34 44.33 1.88
C GLN A 20 24.81 42.89 1.93
N PRO A 21 24.28 42.44 3.08
CA PRO A 21 23.69 41.10 3.20
C PRO A 21 22.41 41.03 2.36
N SER A 22 22.44 40.23 1.32
CA SER A 22 21.26 39.85 0.54
C SER A 22 20.31 39.02 1.40
N ALA A 23 19.05 39.42 1.44
CA ALA A 23 17.98 38.70 2.12
C ALA A 23 17.91 37.24 1.65
N PRO A 24 17.59 36.26 2.55
CA PRO A 24 17.53 34.86 2.17
C PRO A 24 16.38 34.64 1.19
N ALA A 25 16.72 34.20 0.00
CA ALA A 25 15.75 33.75 -0.99
C ALA A 25 14.94 32.58 -0.44
N ARG A 26 13.62 32.72 -0.48
CA ARG A 26 12.65 31.68 -0.12
C ARG A 26 12.71 30.52 -1.15
N THR A 27 13.72 29.66 -1.05
CA THR A 27 13.90 28.47 -1.90
C THR A 27 13.52 27.17 -1.17
N GLY A 28 12.64 27.24 -0.17
CA GLY A 28 12.35 26.08 0.71
C GLY A 28 11.28 25.09 0.22
N ALA A 29 10.51 25.38 -0.85
CA ALA A 29 9.36 24.56 -1.20
C ALA A 29 9.57 23.60 -2.39
N ARG A 30 10.58 23.79 -3.21
CA ARG A 30 10.79 22.99 -4.43
C ARG A 30 11.82 21.84 -4.27
N ALA A 31 12.74 21.94 -3.32
CA ALA A 31 13.80 20.95 -3.12
C ALA A 31 13.32 19.64 -2.45
N ARG A 32 12.19 19.64 -1.74
CA ARG A 32 11.67 18.44 -1.05
C ARG A 32 10.93 17.43 -1.95
N ARG A 33 10.77 17.71 -3.23
CA ARG A 33 10.07 16.83 -4.17
C ARG A 33 11.01 15.93 -4.99
N ALA A 34 12.29 16.24 -5.02
CA ALA A 34 13.30 15.57 -5.85
C ALA A 34 13.88 14.29 -5.22
N ASP A 35 13.70 14.09 -3.90
CA ASP A 35 14.37 13.01 -3.16
C ASP A 35 13.44 11.85 -2.77
N ARG A 36 12.32 11.71 -3.48
CA ARG A 36 11.45 10.54 -3.31
C ARG A 36 11.89 9.46 -4.29
N PRO A 37 12.36 8.31 -3.81
CA PRO A 37 12.70 7.21 -4.71
C PRO A 37 11.50 6.92 -5.62
N ALA A 38 11.78 6.63 -6.89
CA ALA A 38 10.76 6.31 -7.86
C ALA A 38 9.86 5.19 -7.33
N PRO A 39 8.54 5.25 -7.54
CA PRO A 39 7.62 4.24 -7.05
C PRO A 39 7.98 2.87 -7.62
N VAL A 40 8.20 1.91 -6.73
CA VAL A 40 8.57 0.55 -7.12
C VAL A 40 7.30 -0.25 -7.39
N VAL A 41 7.09 -0.63 -8.64
CA VAL A 41 6.05 -1.57 -9.05
C VAL A 41 6.68 -2.91 -9.39
N ARG A 42 6.22 -3.98 -8.73
CA ARG A 42 6.64 -5.37 -9.00
C ARG A 42 5.45 -6.13 -9.59
N ASP A 43 5.54 -6.49 -10.85
CA ASP A 43 4.54 -7.33 -11.50
C ASP A 43 4.96 -8.81 -11.40
N LEU A 44 4.16 -9.57 -10.70
CA LEU A 44 4.37 -11.02 -10.48
C LEU A 44 3.31 -11.86 -11.19
N ARG A 45 2.48 -11.27 -12.03
CA ARG A 45 1.48 -11.96 -12.85
C ARG A 45 2.15 -12.71 -14.00
N ASP A 46 1.43 -13.66 -14.55
CA ASP A 46 1.82 -14.43 -15.74
C ASP A 46 3.15 -15.20 -15.60
N ARG A 47 3.54 -15.54 -14.37
CA ARG A 47 4.75 -16.29 -14.05
C ARG A 47 4.48 -17.78 -13.77
N ALA A 48 3.30 -18.28 -14.12
CA ALA A 48 2.93 -19.68 -13.87
C ALA A 48 3.21 -20.17 -12.44
N GLY A 49 3.05 -19.29 -11.44
CA GLY A 49 3.35 -19.62 -10.05
C GLY A 49 4.84 -19.61 -9.67
N GLN A 50 5.75 -19.32 -10.59
CA GLN A 50 7.21 -19.21 -10.33
C GLN A 50 7.61 -17.87 -9.69
N GLY A 51 6.68 -17.21 -9.00
CA GLY A 51 6.93 -15.99 -8.22
C GLY A 51 7.66 -16.27 -6.91
N PRO A 52 8.07 -15.23 -6.19
CA PRO A 52 8.68 -15.36 -4.87
C PRO A 52 7.71 -16.01 -3.89
N ARG A 53 8.19 -16.96 -3.09
CA ARG A 53 7.41 -17.60 -2.03
C ARG A 53 7.21 -16.71 -0.81
N ALA A 54 8.05 -15.68 -0.67
CA ALA A 54 7.98 -14.71 0.42
C ALA A 54 8.11 -13.28 -0.11
N LEU A 55 7.36 -12.37 0.53
CA LEU A 55 7.54 -10.92 0.39
C LEU A 55 7.99 -10.38 1.73
N CYS A 56 9.11 -9.66 1.72
CA CYS A 56 9.69 -9.03 2.91
C CYS A 56 9.45 -7.52 2.85
N PHE A 57 9.09 -6.95 3.98
CA PHE A 57 8.85 -5.53 4.19
C PHE A 57 9.58 -5.07 5.45
N GLY A 58 9.76 -3.78 5.62
CA GLY A 58 10.36 -3.22 6.84
C GLY A 58 9.53 -3.49 8.09
N PRO A 59 10.15 -3.50 9.27
CA PRO A 59 9.49 -3.90 10.54
C PRO A 59 8.32 -3.00 10.91
N GLN A 60 8.28 -1.78 10.41
CA GLN A 60 7.23 -0.79 10.67
C GLN A 60 6.32 -0.52 9.48
N ASP A 61 6.46 -1.29 8.39
CA ASP A 61 5.68 -1.08 7.18
C ASP A 61 4.22 -1.52 7.33
N LEU A 62 3.40 -0.95 6.47
CA LEU A 62 2.01 -1.35 6.31
C LEU A 62 1.81 -1.95 4.92
N VAL A 63 1.17 -3.09 4.87
CA VAL A 63 0.80 -3.76 3.62
C VAL A 63 -0.70 -3.81 3.48
N VAL A 64 -1.25 -3.18 2.44
CA VAL A 64 -2.67 -3.22 2.13
C VAL A 64 -2.92 -4.21 1.01
N ILE A 65 -3.71 -5.25 1.30
CA ILE A 65 -4.17 -6.21 0.30
C ILE A 65 -5.52 -5.76 -0.25
N THR A 66 -5.58 -5.51 -1.55
CA THR A 66 -6.79 -5.07 -2.24
C THR A 66 -7.08 -5.93 -3.49
N GLY A 67 -8.28 -5.79 -4.04
CA GLY A 67 -8.76 -6.56 -5.18
C GLY A 67 -10.27 -6.76 -5.12
N LEU A 68 -10.83 -7.47 -6.10
CA LEU A 68 -12.27 -7.70 -6.20
C LEU A 68 -12.82 -8.47 -4.97
N PRO A 69 -14.08 -8.23 -4.56
CA PRO A 69 -14.75 -9.13 -3.63
C PRO A 69 -14.79 -10.56 -4.19
N GLY A 70 -14.34 -11.55 -3.42
CA GLY A 70 -14.20 -12.94 -3.87
C GLY A 70 -12.85 -13.27 -4.53
N SER A 71 -11.91 -12.32 -4.66
CA SER A 71 -10.59 -12.57 -5.27
C SER A 71 -9.61 -13.41 -4.43
N GLY A 72 -9.98 -13.84 -3.21
CA GLY A 72 -9.09 -14.67 -2.38
C GLY A 72 -8.23 -13.90 -1.36
N LYS A 73 -8.41 -12.59 -1.18
CA LYS A 73 -7.62 -11.77 -0.24
C LYS A 73 -7.53 -12.34 1.17
N SER A 74 -8.67 -12.65 1.78
CA SER A 74 -8.70 -13.20 3.15
C SER A 74 -8.07 -14.58 3.23
N THR A 75 -8.15 -15.39 2.17
CA THR A 75 -7.48 -16.68 2.07
C THR A 75 -5.96 -16.50 2.03
N LEU A 76 -5.49 -15.58 1.18
CA LEU A 76 -4.07 -15.21 1.13
C LEU A 76 -3.57 -14.71 2.48
N MET A 77 -4.31 -13.80 3.13
CA MET A 77 -3.92 -13.28 4.44
C MET A 77 -3.83 -14.37 5.51
N ARG A 78 -4.82 -15.26 5.58
CA ARG A 78 -4.81 -16.36 6.56
C ARG A 78 -3.64 -17.30 6.34
N ARG A 79 -3.29 -17.58 5.09
CA ARG A 79 -2.20 -18.49 4.74
C ARG A 79 -0.83 -17.84 4.89
N ALA A 80 -0.66 -16.64 4.32
CA ALA A 80 0.66 -16.04 4.13
C ALA A 80 1.09 -15.06 5.23
N VAL A 81 0.18 -14.66 6.14
CA VAL A 81 0.49 -13.70 7.20
C VAL A 81 0.49 -14.40 8.55
N PRO A 82 1.65 -14.85 9.05
CA PRO A 82 1.76 -15.48 10.37
C PRO A 82 1.61 -14.46 11.50
N GLY A 83 1.91 -13.21 11.22
CA GLY A 83 1.90 -12.12 12.20
C GLY A 83 0.59 -11.34 12.25
N ARG A 84 0.71 -10.06 12.56
CA ARG A 84 -0.42 -9.17 12.79
C ARG A 84 -1.16 -8.83 11.50
N ARG A 85 -2.43 -9.20 11.46
CA ARG A 85 -3.31 -8.88 10.33
C ARG A 85 -4.63 -8.28 10.81
N VAL A 86 -5.19 -7.39 10.01
CA VAL A 86 -6.50 -6.79 10.24
C VAL A 86 -7.40 -7.09 9.03
N ASP A 87 -8.26 -8.09 9.17
CA ASP A 87 -9.23 -8.45 8.14
C ASP A 87 -10.63 -7.96 8.53
N SER A 88 -11.26 -7.22 7.62
CA SER A 88 -12.64 -6.78 7.79
C SER A 88 -13.64 -7.94 7.82
N GLN A 89 -13.28 -9.07 7.21
CA GLN A 89 -14.06 -10.29 7.23
C GLN A 89 -14.09 -10.92 8.64
N ASP A 90 -12.93 -11.02 9.30
CA ASP A 90 -12.83 -11.56 10.66
C ASP A 90 -13.63 -10.70 11.65
N THR A 91 -13.66 -9.37 11.45
CA THR A 91 -14.46 -8.47 12.26
C THR A 91 -15.95 -8.71 12.04
N ARG A 92 -16.37 -8.86 10.79
CA ARG A 92 -17.75 -9.16 10.44
C ARG A 92 -18.20 -10.50 11.02
N GLU A 93 -17.42 -11.56 10.87
CA GLU A 93 -17.74 -12.91 11.38
C GLU A 93 -17.93 -12.92 12.90
N ARG A 94 -17.08 -12.20 13.61
CA ARG A 94 -17.22 -12.04 15.07
C ARG A 94 -18.52 -11.33 15.48
N TRP A 95 -18.97 -10.36 14.68
CA TRP A 95 -20.24 -9.67 14.93
C TRP A 95 -21.42 -10.52 14.51
N ASP A 96 -21.37 -11.16 13.36
CA ASP A 96 -22.41 -12.08 12.87
C ASP A 96 -22.66 -13.22 13.88
N ALA A 97 -21.62 -13.72 14.54
CA ALA A 97 -21.71 -14.77 15.58
C ALA A 97 -22.37 -14.27 16.90
N ARG A 98 -22.33 -12.97 17.17
CA ARG A 98 -22.89 -12.37 18.39
C ARG A 98 -24.24 -11.71 18.18
N ALA A 99 -24.55 -11.30 16.96
CA ALA A 99 -25.79 -10.63 16.63
C ALA A 99 -26.97 -11.62 16.70
N PRO A 100 -28.13 -11.21 17.23
CA PRO A 100 -29.33 -12.03 17.17
C PRO A 100 -29.68 -12.39 15.73
N ARG A 101 -30.10 -13.64 15.49
CA ARG A 101 -30.38 -14.17 14.15
C ARG A 101 -31.47 -13.39 13.40
N PHE A 102 -32.38 -12.73 14.12
CA PHE A 102 -33.44 -11.91 13.54
C PHE A 102 -32.97 -10.52 13.14
N LEU A 103 -31.76 -10.08 13.53
CA LEU A 103 -31.29 -8.72 13.27
C LEU A 103 -30.62 -8.67 11.89
N PRO A 104 -31.18 -7.92 10.91
CA PRO A 104 -30.58 -7.79 9.60
C PRO A 104 -29.19 -7.13 9.67
N TYR A 105 -28.22 -7.66 8.93
CA TYR A 105 -26.84 -7.14 8.86
C TYR A 105 -26.79 -5.62 8.58
N ALA A 106 -27.74 -5.10 7.80
CA ALA A 106 -27.79 -3.70 7.44
C ALA A 106 -27.84 -2.76 8.67
N LEU A 107 -28.48 -3.20 9.76
CA LEU A 107 -28.66 -2.40 10.97
C LEU A 107 -27.38 -2.30 11.82
N TYR A 108 -26.60 -3.38 11.94
CA TYR A 108 -25.36 -3.36 12.73
C TYR A 108 -24.10 -3.16 11.89
N ARG A 109 -24.20 -3.07 10.57
CA ARG A 109 -23.09 -2.80 9.66
C ARG A 109 -22.25 -1.56 10.03
N PRO A 110 -22.83 -0.41 10.47
CA PRO A 110 -22.03 0.73 10.94
C PRO A 110 -21.15 0.38 12.13
N LEU A 111 -21.67 -0.40 13.08
CA LEU A 111 -20.91 -0.85 14.27
C LEU A 111 -19.76 -1.79 13.88
N VAL A 112 -20.00 -2.72 12.95
CA VAL A 112 -18.93 -3.59 12.39
C VAL A 112 -17.83 -2.76 11.77
N ARG A 113 -18.16 -1.69 11.03
CA ARG A 113 -17.18 -0.78 10.44
C ARG A 113 -16.41 -0.02 11.51
N LEU A 114 -17.09 0.50 12.52
CA LEU A 114 -16.45 1.20 13.63
C LEU A 114 -15.48 0.26 14.38
N ALA A 115 -15.94 -0.96 14.70
CA ALA A 115 -15.11 -1.97 15.35
C ALA A 115 -13.89 -2.35 14.50
N HIS A 116 -14.06 -2.45 13.18
CA HIS A 116 -12.94 -2.70 12.26
C HIS A 116 -11.91 -1.57 12.30
N TYR A 117 -12.32 -0.30 12.22
CA TYR A 117 -11.40 0.83 12.29
C TYR A 117 -10.76 1.00 13.68
N ALA A 118 -11.50 0.71 14.75
CA ALA A 118 -10.93 0.67 16.10
C ALA A 118 -9.86 -0.44 16.23
N GLY A 119 -10.12 -1.62 15.69
CA GLY A 119 -9.15 -2.71 15.61
C GLY A 119 -7.92 -2.34 14.79
N LEU A 120 -8.12 -1.71 13.63
CA LEU A 120 -7.03 -1.20 12.81
C LEU A 120 -6.20 -0.17 13.57
N ARG A 121 -6.83 0.81 14.23
CA ARG A 121 -6.12 1.82 15.03
C ARG A 121 -5.26 1.18 16.12
N ARG A 122 -5.80 0.17 16.85
CA ARG A 122 -5.03 -0.56 17.86
C ARG A 122 -3.85 -1.29 17.25
N ALA A 123 -4.05 -1.97 16.12
CA ALA A 123 -2.96 -2.65 15.42
C ALA A 123 -1.87 -1.68 14.95
N LEU A 124 -2.26 -0.50 14.48
CA LEU A 124 -1.31 0.54 14.07
C LEU A 124 -0.54 1.15 15.25
N ALA A 125 -1.16 1.23 16.43
CA ALA A 125 -0.54 1.81 17.63
C ALA A 125 0.63 0.97 18.19
N THR A 126 0.78 -0.29 17.78
CA THR A 126 1.90 -1.12 18.26
C THR A 126 3.24 -0.80 17.61
N GLY A 127 3.26 -0.04 16.51
CA GLY A 127 4.47 0.27 15.76
C GLY A 127 5.01 -0.88 14.90
N GLU A 128 4.48 -2.09 15.02
CA GLU A 128 4.90 -3.26 14.25
C GLU A 128 4.30 -3.27 12.84
N GLY A 129 4.90 -4.06 11.94
CA GLY A 129 4.38 -4.30 10.60
C GLY A 129 2.99 -4.95 10.63
N VAL A 130 2.08 -4.46 9.79
CA VAL A 130 0.68 -4.91 9.76
C VAL A 130 0.21 -5.14 8.34
N VAL A 131 -0.45 -6.26 8.11
CA VAL A 131 -1.19 -6.51 6.87
C VAL A 131 -2.66 -6.18 7.06
N VAL A 132 -3.20 -5.34 6.18
CA VAL A 132 -4.58 -4.84 6.26
C VAL A 132 -5.37 -5.24 5.01
N HIS A 133 -6.55 -5.80 5.22
CA HIS A 133 -7.51 -6.01 4.15
C HIS A 133 -8.28 -4.70 3.89
N ASP A 134 -8.12 -4.12 2.71
CA ASP A 134 -8.96 -3.02 2.25
C ASP A 134 -9.66 -3.38 0.94
N CYS A 135 -10.94 -3.03 0.84
CA CYS A 135 -11.71 -3.21 -0.40
C CYS A 135 -11.27 -2.25 -1.52
N GLY A 136 -10.29 -1.37 -1.28
CA GLY A 136 -9.77 -0.41 -2.27
C GLY A 136 -10.73 0.73 -2.62
N THR A 137 -11.91 0.80 -2.00
CA THR A 137 -12.95 1.77 -2.36
C THR A 137 -12.85 3.11 -1.64
N GLN A 138 -12.02 3.20 -0.58
CA GLN A 138 -11.94 4.39 0.26
C GLN A 138 -10.53 4.99 0.26
N ALA A 139 -10.34 6.00 -0.58
CA ALA A 139 -9.06 6.69 -0.69
C ALA A 139 -8.60 7.33 0.63
N TRP A 140 -9.53 7.84 1.46
CA TRP A 140 -9.22 8.46 2.74
C TRP A 140 -8.60 7.47 3.74
N VAL A 141 -9.04 6.19 3.73
CA VAL A 141 -8.47 5.13 4.59
C VAL A 141 -7.00 4.88 4.21
N ARG A 142 -6.71 4.77 2.91
CA ARG A 142 -5.32 4.62 2.44
C ARG A 142 -4.45 5.82 2.78
N SER A 143 -4.98 7.04 2.60
CA SER A 143 -4.28 8.26 2.99
C SER A 143 -4.01 8.33 4.49
N TRP A 144 -4.95 7.86 5.32
CA TRP A 144 -4.74 7.74 6.76
C TRP A 144 -3.65 6.72 7.08
N MET A 145 -3.71 5.50 6.54
CA MET A 145 -2.69 4.47 6.73
C MET A 145 -1.31 4.93 6.24
N ALA A 146 -1.26 5.66 5.12
CA ALA A 146 0.00 6.20 4.61
C ALA A 146 0.60 7.27 5.54
N ARG A 147 -0.23 8.10 6.18
CA ARG A 147 0.25 9.06 7.20
C ARG A 147 0.77 8.32 8.43
N GLU A 148 0.05 7.29 8.85
CA GLU A 148 0.43 6.51 10.01
C GLU A 148 1.72 5.73 9.77
N ALA A 149 1.89 5.09 8.60
CA ALA A 149 3.14 4.44 8.23
C ALA A 149 4.33 5.42 8.32
N ARG A 150 4.19 6.61 7.75
CA ARG A 150 5.25 7.64 7.82
C ARG A 150 5.55 8.12 9.23
N ARG A 151 4.54 8.24 10.11
CA ARG A 151 4.75 8.66 11.51
C ARG A 151 5.64 7.70 12.29
N ARG A 152 5.59 6.43 11.94
CA ARG A 152 6.39 5.37 12.59
C ARG A 152 7.65 4.99 11.80
N GLY A 153 8.05 5.80 10.82
CA GLY A 153 9.24 5.55 10.01
C GLY A 153 9.08 4.47 8.93
N GLY A 154 7.87 3.94 8.76
CA GLY A 154 7.56 2.90 7.78
C GLY A 154 6.94 3.45 6.49
N THR A 155 6.65 2.55 5.57
CA THR A 155 6.07 2.80 4.25
C THR A 155 4.76 2.04 4.08
N LEU A 156 3.82 2.59 3.32
CA LEU A 156 2.62 1.89 2.91
C LEU A 156 2.85 1.18 1.58
N HIS A 157 2.65 -0.11 1.54
CA HIS A 157 2.74 -0.96 0.36
C HIS A 157 1.37 -1.47 -0.08
N LEU A 158 1.18 -1.63 -1.38
CA LEU A 158 -0.06 -2.12 -1.96
C LEU A 158 0.17 -3.51 -2.58
N LEU A 159 -0.57 -4.52 -2.13
CA LEU A 159 -0.71 -5.81 -2.81
C LEU A 159 -2.06 -5.83 -3.54
N LEU A 160 -2.02 -5.88 -4.86
CA LEU A 160 -3.21 -5.87 -5.71
C LEU A 160 -3.43 -7.25 -6.34
N LEU A 161 -4.50 -7.93 -5.90
CA LEU A 161 -4.93 -9.18 -6.51
C LEU A 161 -5.74 -8.89 -7.77
N ASP A 162 -5.13 -9.22 -8.90
CA ASP A 162 -5.71 -9.10 -10.23
C ASP A 162 -6.30 -10.45 -10.65
N VAL A 163 -7.60 -10.60 -10.45
CA VAL A 163 -8.35 -11.78 -10.89
C VAL A 163 -9.52 -11.33 -11.75
N THR A 164 -9.94 -12.19 -12.66
CA THR A 164 -11.06 -11.88 -13.53
C THR A 164 -12.36 -11.69 -12.73
N PRO A 165 -13.30 -10.88 -13.21
CA PRO A 165 -14.61 -10.76 -12.58
C PRO A 165 -15.37 -12.08 -12.47
N ALA A 166 -15.15 -13.02 -13.39
CA ALA A 166 -15.73 -14.36 -13.38
C ALA A 166 -15.19 -15.16 -12.18
N THR A 167 -13.88 -15.27 -12.05
CA THR A 167 -13.18 -15.93 -10.93
C THR A 167 -13.58 -15.34 -9.59
N ALA A 168 -13.68 -14.00 -9.52
CA ALA A 168 -14.10 -13.33 -8.28
C ALA A 168 -15.55 -13.65 -7.89
N ARG A 169 -16.46 -13.77 -8.85
CA ARG A 169 -17.85 -14.18 -8.59
C ARG A 169 -17.95 -15.64 -8.16
N GLU A 170 -17.14 -16.51 -8.76
CA GLU A 170 -17.04 -17.91 -8.34
C GLU A 170 -16.64 -18.02 -6.86
N GLY A 171 -15.56 -17.38 -6.46
CA GLY A 171 -15.12 -17.34 -5.07
C GLY A 171 -16.11 -16.65 -4.11
N GLN A 172 -17.11 -15.89 -4.60
CA GLN A 172 -18.23 -15.44 -3.78
C GLN A 172 -19.30 -16.53 -3.60
N ARG A 173 -19.63 -17.28 -4.68
CA ARG A 173 -20.60 -18.38 -4.63
C ARG A 173 -20.14 -19.48 -3.70
N GLU A 174 -18.87 -19.92 -3.83
CA GLU A 174 -18.26 -20.92 -2.96
C GLU A 174 -18.36 -20.60 -1.46
N ARG A 175 -18.37 -19.31 -1.13
CA ARG A 175 -18.49 -18.85 0.28
C ARG A 175 -19.94 -18.64 0.72
N GLY A 176 -20.93 -18.87 -0.15
CA GLY A 176 -22.34 -18.57 0.15
C GLY A 176 -22.64 -17.10 0.46
N ARG A 177 -21.73 -16.19 0.11
CA ARG A 177 -21.82 -14.75 0.45
C ARG A 177 -21.48 -13.91 -0.76
N GLY A 178 -22.49 -13.31 -1.37
CA GLY A 178 -22.35 -12.35 -2.46
C GLY A 178 -22.47 -10.90 -1.99
N VAL A 179 -21.86 -10.00 -2.72
CA VAL A 179 -22.22 -8.58 -2.69
C VAL A 179 -23.24 -8.30 -3.79
N SER A 180 -24.09 -7.28 -3.61
CA SER A 180 -25.05 -6.91 -4.65
C SER A 180 -24.36 -6.59 -5.98
N ARG A 181 -25.06 -6.75 -7.09
CA ARG A 181 -24.54 -6.43 -8.44
C ARG A 181 -24.02 -5.00 -8.53
N TYR A 182 -24.71 -4.06 -7.92
CA TYR A 182 -24.26 -2.65 -7.84
C TYR A 182 -22.95 -2.50 -7.08
N ALA A 183 -22.85 -3.08 -5.88
CA ALA A 183 -21.63 -3.03 -5.08
C ALA A 183 -20.46 -3.69 -5.80
N PHE A 184 -20.67 -4.86 -6.44
CA PHE A 184 -19.64 -5.52 -7.23
C PHE A 184 -19.18 -4.65 -8.40
N GLY A 185 -20.11 -4.02 -9.13
CA GLY A 185 -19.79 -3.12 -10.25
C GLY A 185 -18.94 -1.92 -9.80
N ARG A 186 -19.26 -1.34 -8.65
CA ARG A 186 -18.46 -0.26 -8.05
C ARG A 186 -17.04 -0.73 -7.69
N HIS A 187 -16.91 -1.87 -7.04
CA HIS A 187 -15.62 -2.46 -6.71
C HIS A 187 -14.80 -2.73 -7.97
N ARG A 188 -15.42 -3.31 -9.00
CA ARG A 188 -14.75 -3.58 -10.28
C ARG A 188 -14.17 -2.31 -10.92
N ARG A 189 -14.97 -1.23 -11.00
CA ARG A 189 -14.49 0.05 -11.55
C ARG A 189 -13.32 0.61 -10.76
N THR A 190 -13.39 0.56 -9.43
CA THR A 190 -12.33 1.08 -8.56
C THR A 190 -11.06 0.24 -8.66
N THR A 191 -11.16 -1.10 -8.61
CA THR A 191 -10.01 -2.01 -8.76
C THR A 191 -9.37 -1.87 -10.13
N ALA A 192 -10.17 -1.80 -11.21
CA ALA A 192 -9.65 -1.62 -12.56
C ALA A 192 -8.92 -0.27 -12.74
N ARG A 193 -9.43 0.81 -12.12
CA ARG A 193 -8.73 2.12 -12.14
C ARG A 193 -7.40 2.04 -11.40
N LEU A 194 -7.40 1.41 -10.24
CA LEU A 194 -6.21 1.23 -9.42
C LEU A 194 -5.15 0.38 -10.17
N LEU A 195 -5.58 -0.72 -10.77
CA LEU A 195 -4.72 -1.60 -11.57
C LEU A 195 -4.07 -0.85 -12.73
N ARG A 196 -4.88 -0.14 -13.54
CA ARG A 196 -4.33 0.66 -14.65
C ARG A 196 -3.36 1.74 -14.19
N GLY A 197 -3.62 2.40 -13.06
CA GLY A 197 -2.69 3.38 -12.47
C GLY A 197 -1.35 2.72 -12.13
N VAL A 198 -1.41 1.62 -11.37
CA VAL A 198 -0.19 0.88 -10.96
C VAL A 198 0.59 0.38 -12.18
N GLN A 199 -0.08 -0.14 -13.22
CA GLN A 199 0.55 -0.58 -14.46
C GLN A 199 1.29 0.54 -15.20
N ARG A 200 0.85 1.80 -15.05
CA ARG A 200 1.56 2.98 -15.57
C ARG A 200 2.62 3.54 -14.62
N GLY A 201 2.90 2.86 -13.49
CA GLY A 201 3.79 3.37 -12.46
C GLY A 201 3.17 4.43 -11.54
N GLU A 202 1.88 4.70 -11.66
CA GLU A 202 1.15 5.68 -10.85
C GLU A 202 0.64 5.01 -9.57
N LEU A 203 1.34 5.19 -8.46
CA LEU A 203 0.87 4.68 -7.17
C LEU A 203 -0.17 5.60 -6.53
N PRO A 204 -1.11 5.05 -5.76
CA PRO A 204 -1.99 5.85 -4.92
C PRO A 204 -1.20 6.74 -3.97
N ALA A 205 -1.73 7.93 -3.68
CA ALA A 205 -1.06 8.90 -2.82
C ALA A 205 -0.63 8.27 -1.49
N GLY A 206 0.67 8.38 -1.20
CA GLY A 206 1.28 7.89 0.03
C GLY A 206 1.73 6.42 0.00
N CYS A 207 1.48 5.67 -1.06
CA CYS A 207 2.08 4.36 -1.26
C CYS A 207 3.52 4.49 -1.77
N GLY A 208 4.45 3.68 -1.23
CA GLY A 208 5.84 3.63 -1.67
C GLY A 208 6.09 2.55 -2.71
N SER A 209 5.30 1.47 -2.71
CA SER A 209 5.39 0.42 -3.73
C SER A 209 4.04 -0.26 -3.98
N ALA A 210 3.97 -1.01 -5.09
CA ALA A 210 2.88 -1.92 -5.37
C ALA A 210 3.40 -3.26 -5.90
N VAL A 211 2.68 -4.34 -5.55
CA VAL A 211 2.91 -5.68 -6.07
C VAL A 211 1.61 -6.14 -6.74
N LEU A 212 1.70 -6.54 -8.00
CA LEU A 212 0.59 -7.12 -8.74
C LEU A 212 0.69 -8.65 -8.67
N LEU A 213 -0.40 -9.30 -8.29
CA LEU A 213 -0.50 -10.75 -8.17
C LEU A 213 -1.73 -11.22 -8.95
N ASP A 214 -1.56 -12.17 -9.84
CA ASP A 214 -2.67 -12.99 -10.34
C ASP A 214 -3.01 -14.12 -9.34
N ARG A 215 -3.90 -15.02 -9.72
CA ARG A 215 -4.29 -16.16 -8.88
C ARG A 215 -3.11 -17.07 -8.60
N ALA A 216 -2.33 -17.42 -9.64
CA ALA A 216 -1.22 -18.34 -9.53
C ALA A 216 -0.10 -17.77 -8.64
N ALA A 217 0.25 -16.49 -8.81
CA ALA A 217 1.21 -15.81 -7.97
C ALA A 217 0.74 -15.68 -6.51
N ALA A 218 -0.55 -15.39 -6.33
CA ALA A 218 -1.13 -15.33 -4.99
C ALA A 218 -1.12 -16.71 -4.30
N ASP A 219 -1.37 -17.80 -5.05
CA ASP A 219 -1.36 -19.16 -4.50
C ASP A 219 0.08 -19.65 -4.22
N ALA A 220 1.07 -19.23 -4.98
CA ALA A 220 2.49 -19.52 -4.76
C ALA A 220 3.09 -18.77 -3.56
N LEU A 221 2.55 -17.60 -3.22
CA LEU A 221 3.04 -16.77 -2.11
C LEU A 221 2.69 -17.40 -0.76
N GLN A 222 3.72 -17.85 -0.06
CA GLN A 222 3.57 -18.58 1.21
C GLN A 222 3.73 -17.68 2.43
N ARG A 223 4.50 -16.58 2.34
CA ARG A 223 4.81 -15.74 3.49
C ARG A 223 4.85 -14.25 3.12
N ILE A 224 4.28 -13.44 3.99
CA ILE A 224 4.47 -11.99 4.05
C ILE A 224 5.07 -11.72 5.43
N VAL A 225 6.31 -11.25 5.46
CA VAL A 225 7.08 -11.06 6.69
C VAL A 225 7.59 -9.62 6.80
N PHE A 226 7.74 -9.18 8.02
CA PHE A 226 8.30 -7.89 8.36
C PHE A 226 9.63 -8.12 9.06
N THR A 227 10.72 -7.68 8.44
CA THR A 227 12.09 -7.91 8.91
C THR A 227 12.86 -6.60 8.89
N GLY A 228 13.61 -6.38 9.93
CA GLY A 228 14.59 -5.29 10.06
C GLY A 228 15.99 -5.84 9.98
#